data_a9efe05dbeb5cfcedf690ec3354d62e9
#
_entry.id   a9efe05dbeb5cfcedf690ec3354d62e9
#
_cell.length_a   1.000
_cell.length_b   1.000
_cell.length_c   1.000
_cell.angle_alpha   90.00
_cell.angle_beta   90.00
_cell.angle_gamma   90.00
#
_symmetry.space_group_name_H-M   'P 1'
#
loop_
_entity.id
_entity.type
_entity.pdbx_description
1 polymer ?
#
loop_
_entity_poly.entity_id
_entity_poly.type
_entity_poly.pdbx_seq_one_letter_code
_entity_poly.pdbx_strand_id
1 'polypeptide(L)'
;MSDSFENAGYGQGEVGWGTKPAIIAVDFQMSFCDPKFALGRSEHAQRAIKNAARLFPAARAAGIPIIHTAVAWSTDTEFARWKVPALRDIHPGSYEAQIHPDLWDDSDVYILKRFPSAFFGTDMSSILTTNAIDTVLVTGVTTSGCVRATIVDSFSHGFRTIAIDDACGDQDAGPHDANMQDVGRRYADVIQTDEAISKIKALG
;
A
#
# COMPACT_ATOMS: atom_id res chain seq x y z
N MET A 1 -23.58 -18.29 -13.56
CA MET A 1 -24.42 -17.84 -12.40
C MET A 1 -24.03 -16.38 -12.18
N SER A 2 -24.99 -15.46 -12.15
CA SER A 2 -24.72 -14.05 -11.87
C SER A 2 -24.17 -13.90 -10.45
N ASP A 3 -23.16 -13.06 -10.26
CA ASP A 3 -22.61 -12.74 -8.94
C ASP A 3 -23.69 -12.00 -8.13
N SER A 4 -23.97 -12.48 -6.91
CA SER A 4 -24.97 -11.89 -6.02
C SER A 4 -24.62 -10.45 -5.62
N PHE A 5 -23.34 -10.08 -5.60
CA PHE A 5 -22.90 -8.72 -5.33
C PHE A 5 -23.20 -7.78 -6.50
N GLU A 6 -22.95 -8.21 -7.74
CA GLU A 6 -23.30 -7.45 -8.95
C GLU A 6 -24.80 -7.21 -9.03
N ASN A 7 -25.61 -8.23 -8.73
CA ASN A 7 -27.06 -8.10 -8.67
C ASN A 7 -27.55 -7.11 -7.60
N ALA A 8 -26.76 -6.94 -6.54
CA ALA A 8 -27.04 -5.96 -5.47
C ALA A 8 -26.44 -4.57 -5.74
N GLY A 9 -25.81 -4.36 -6.89
CA GLY A 9 -25.23 -3.07 -7.30
C GLY A 9 -23.82 -2.78 -6.81
N TYR A 10 -23.10 -3.76 -6.26
CA TYR A 10 -21.72 -3.57 -5.86
C TYR A 10 -20.80 -3.47 -7.07
N GLY A 11 -19.77 -2.61 -6.99
CA GLY A 11 -18.76 -2.44 -8.04
C GLY A 11 -19.25 -1.74 -9.31
N GLN A 12 -20.42 -1.09 -9.29
CA GLN A 12 -20.96 -0.39 -10.46
C GLN A 12 -20.47 1.06 -10.61
N GLY A 13 -19.92 1.64 -9.52
CA GLY A 13 -19.40 3.01 -9.53
C GLY A 13 -17.89 3.02 -9.65
N GLU A 14 -17.35 4.14 -10.12
CA GLU A 14 -15.92 4.45 -10.11
C GLU A 14 -15.63 5.55 -9.09
N VAL A 15 -14.51 5.42 -8.38
CA VAL A 15 -13.96 6.46 -7.51
C VAL A 15 -13.34 7.56 -8.37
N GLY A 16 -12.67 7.15 -9.44
CA GLY A 16 -11.99 8.01 -10.40
C GLY A 16 -10.75 8.71 -9.85
N TRP A 17 -10.00 9.34 -10.73
CA TRP A 17 -8.82 10.14 -10.38
C TRP A 17 -9.21 11.59 -10.15
N GLY A 18 -8.61 12.20 -9.12
CA GLY A 18 -8.62 13.64 -8.93
C GLY A 18 -7.47 14.32 -9.68
N THR A 19 -7.00 15.42 -9.12
CA THR A 19 -5.98 16.26 -9.75
C THR A 19 -4.64 16.21 -9.04
N LYS A 20 -4.60 15.77 -7.79
CA LYS A 20 -3.39 15.80 -6.96
C LYS A 20 -3.16 14.47 -6.24
N PRO A 21 -2.57 13.48 -6.94
CA PRO A 21 -2.33 12.15 -6.38
C PRO A 21 -1.10 12.11 -5.47
N ALA A 22 -1.07 11.09 -4.59
CA ALA A 22 0.10 10.62 -3.87
C ALA A 22 0.13 9.09 -3.88
N ILE A 23 1.31 8.49 -3.74
CA ILE A 23 1.44 7.03 -3.55
C ILE A 23 1.69 6.74 -2.08
N ILE A 24 0.94 5.79 -1.52
CA ILE A 24 1.26 5.14 -0.24
C ILE A 24 1.86 3.77 -0.55
N ALA A 25 3.15 3.64 -0.25
CA ALA A 25 3.92 2.41 -0.40
C ALA A 25 3.95 1.67 0.94
N VAL A 26 3.02 0.72 1.11
CA VAL A 26 2.77 0.05 2.38
C VAL A 26 3.80 -1.05 2.61
N ASP A 27 4.63 -0.88 3.64
CA ASP A 27 5.50 -1.90 4.24
C ASP A 27 6.40 -2.67 3.26
N PHE A 28 6.89 -2.03 2.20
CA PHE A 28 7.96 -2.59 1.38
C PHE A 28 9.30 -2.60 2.12
N GLN A 29 9.28 -3.02 3.39
CA GLN A 29 10.44 -3.13 4.24
C GLN A 29 11.11 -4.51 4.12
N MET A 30 12.39 -4.61 4.45
CA MET A 30 13.21 -5.81 4.22
C MET A 30 12.65 -7.07 4.87
N SER A 31 11.99 -6.97 6.05
CA SER A 31 11.33 -8.12 6.69
C SER A 31 10.24 -8.78 5.84
N PHE A 32 9.60 -8.01 4.93
CA PHE A 32 8.56 -8.49 4.01
C PHE A 32 9.05 -8.63 2.57
N CYS A 33 10.28 -8.18 2.27
CA CYS A 33 10.79 -8.10 0.91
C CYS A 33 12.03 -8.97 0.66
N ASP A 34 12.89 -9.17 1.68
CA ASP A 34 14.09 -9.99 1.55
C ASP A 34 13.73 -11.49 1.74
N PRO A 35 14.01 -12.36 0.74
CA PRO A 35 13.71 -13.79 0.82
C PRO A 35 14.40 -14.56 1.96
N LYS A 36 15.40 -13.95 2.63
CA LYS A 36 16.00 -14.54 3.83
C LYS A 36 15.00 -14.63 5.00
N PHE A 37 14.02 -13.72 5.05
CA PHE A 37 12.94 -13.74 6.01
C PHE A 37 11.76 -14.56 5.52
N ALA A 38 11.07 -15.23 6.44
CA ALA A 38 9.91 -16.06 6.09
C ALA A 38 8.80 -15.26 5.38
N LEU A 39 8.57 -14.02 5.81
CA LEU A 39 7.55 -13.15 5.23
C LEU A 39 7.94 -12.60 3.83
N GLY A 40 9.23 -12.51 3.53
CA GLY A 40 9.74 -11.99 2.25
C GLY A 40 9.85 -13.01 1.12
N ARG A 41 9.52 -14.30 1.38
CA ARG A 41 9.68 -15.38 0.39
C ARG A 41 8.56 -15.47 -0.63
N SER A 42 7.46 -14.75 -0.41
CA SER A 42 6.31 -14.79 -1.30
C SER A 42 6.68 -14.30 -2.72
N GLU A 43 6.35 -15.10 -3.73
CA GLU A 43 6.49 -14.67 -5.12
C GLU A 43 5.58 -13.50 -5.48
N HIS A 44 4.43 -13.39 -4.82
CA HIS A 44 3.50 -12.27 -4.97
C HIS A 44 4.09 -10.98 -4.43
N ALA A 45 4.78 -11.01 -3.28
CA ALA A 45 5.53 -9.87 -2.76
C ALA A 45 6.67 -9.46 -3.70
N GLN A 46 7.42 -10.45 -4.24
CA GLN A 46 8.49 -10.19 -5.20
C GLN A 46 7.96 -9.59 -6.53
N ARG A 47 6.79 -10.01 -7.00
CA ARG A 47 6.09 -9.38 -8.13
C ARG A 47 5.75 -7.92 -7.82
N ALA A 48 5.16 -7.67 -6.66
CA ALA A 48 4.75 -6.32 -6.25
C ALA A 48 5.96 -5.36 -6.19
N ILE A 49 7.10 -5.79 -5.65
CA ILE A 49 8.35 -5.01 -5.64
C ILE A 49 8.78 -4.63 -7.06
N LYS A 50 8.79 -5.58 -7.98
CA LYS A 50 9.19 -5.32 -9.39
C LYS A 50 8.27 -4.30 -10.06
N ASN A 51 6.99 -4.36 -9.81
CA ASN A 51 6.02 -3.42 -10.37
C ASN A 51 6.12 -2.04 -9.69
N ALA A 52 6.28 -1.97 -8.38
CA ALA A 52 6.54 -0.73 -7.66
C ALA A 52 7.82 -0.04 -8.15
N ALA A 53 8.90 -0.80 -8.42
CA ALA A 53 10.14 -0.29 -8.97
C ALA A 53 9.98 0.32 -10.39
N ARG A 54 8.94 -0.03 -11.13
CA ARG A 54 8.59 0.61 -12.41
C ARG A 54 7.70 1.85 -12.21
N LEU A 55 6.78 1.78 -11.24
CA LEU A 55 5.81 2.83 -10.95
C LEU A 55 6.45 4.06 -10.31
N PHE A 56 7.30 3.87 -9.29
CA PHE A 56 7.82 4.96 -8.46
C PHE A 56 8.67 5.97 -9.22
N PRO A 57 9.58 5.58 -10.14
CA PRO A 57 10.30 6.56 -10.97
C PRO A 57 9.37 7.42 -11.84
N ALA A 58 8.27 6.83 -12.35
CA ALA A 58 7.30 7.59 -13.13
C ALA A 58 6.54 8.60 -12.25
N ALA A 59 6.19 8.23 -11.03
CA ALA A 59 5.55 9.12 -10.07
C ALA A 59 6.47 10.27 -9.65
N ARG A 60 7.73 10.00 -9.31
CA ARG A 60 8.73 11.02 -8.96
C ARG A 60 8.96 12.00 -10.11
N ALA A 61 9.08 11.49 -11.34
CA ALA A 61 9.24 12.34 -12.53
C ALA A 61 8.06 13.29 -12.77
N ALA A 62 6.85 12.91 -12.34
CA ALA A 62 5.64 13.72 -12.39
C ALA A 62 5.43 14.59 -11.14
N GLY A 63 6.38 14.60 -10.18
CA GLY A 63 6.27 15.35 -8.93
C GLY A 63 5.22 14.79 -7.95
N ILE A 64 4.82 13.53 -8.12
CA ILE A 64 3.86 12.87 -7.24
C ILE A 64 4.62 12.33 -6.01
N PRO A 65 4.26 12.76 -4.79
CA PRO A 65 4.94 12.30 -3.59
C PRO A 65 4.69 10.82 -3.32
N ILE A 66 5.73 10.15 -2.82
CA ILE A 66 5.67 8.77 -2.35
C ILE A 66 5.88 8.76 -0.84
N ILE A 67 4.98 8.09 -0.14
CA ILE A 67 5.03 7.94 1.31
C ILE A 67 5.17 6.45 1.63
N HIS A 68 6.34 6.07 2.08
CA HIS A 68 6.61 4.71 2.54
C HIS A 68 6.19 4.53 3.99
N THR A 69 5.59 3.38 4.30
CA THR A 69 5.40 2.95 5.68
C THR A 69 6.26 1.74 6.01
N ALA A 70 6.59 1.61 7.29
CA ALA A 70 7.16 0.40 7.86
C ALA A 70 6.57 0.15 9.25
N VAL A 71 6.47 -1.11 9.64
CA VAL A 71 6.14 -1.48 11.03
C VAL A 71 7.42 -1.76 11.80
N ALA A 72 7.54 -1.20 13.01
CA ALA A 72 8.59 -1.55 13.96
C ALA A 72 8.19 -1.12 15.37
N TRP A 73 8.81 -1.71 16.37
CA TRP A 73 8.53 -1.45 17.79
C TRP A 73 9.81 -1.25 18.56
N SER A 74 9.85 -0.24 19.41
CA SER A 74 10.99 0.03 20.29
C SER A 74 10.98 -0.86 21.53
N THR A 75 9.80 -1.27 21.97
CA THR A 75 9.60 -2.09 23.18
C THR A 75 8.44 -3.07 22.99
N ASP A 76 8.40 -4.11 23.80
CA ASP A 76 7.27 -5.04 23.87
C ASP A 76 5.92 -4.36 24.20
N THR A 77 5.96 -3.23 24.90
CA THR A 77 4.75 -2.47 25.22
C THR A 77 4.11 -1.85 23.99
N GLU A 78 4.92 -1.48 22.98
CA GLU A 78 4.40 -0.96 21.71
C GLU A 78 3.89 -2.07 20.78
N PHE A 79 4.39 -3.31 20.98
CA PHE A 79 3.99 -4.45 20.19
C PHE A 79 2.55 -4.83 20.51
N ALA A 80 1.63 -4.51 19.59
CA ALA A 80 0.23 -4.89 19.72
C ALA A 80 0.06 -6.41 19.79
N ARG A 81 -1.17 -6.88 19.96
CA ARG A 81 -1.48 -8.32 20.04
C ARG A 81 -1.46 -9.00 18.68
N TRP A 82 -0.39 -8.78 17.94
CA TRP A 82 -0.19 -9.39 16.63
C TRP A 82 -0.07 -10.92 16.74
N LYS A 83 -0.73 -11.62 15.82
CA LYS A 83 -0.67 -13.09 15.74
C LYS A 83 0.51 -13.59 14.88
N VAL A 84 1.39 -12.71 14.45
CA VAL A 84 2.57 -13.00 13.62
C VAL A 84 3.82 -12.76 14.45
N PRO A 85 4.37 -13.78 15.12
CA PRO A 85 5.53 -13.63 16.00
C PRO A 85 6.76 -13.03 15.33
N ALA A 86 6.96 -13.31 14.03
CA ALA A 86 8.08 -12.78 13.24
C ALA A 86 8.13 -11.25 13.18
N LEU A 87 7.04 -10.56 13.50
CA LEU A 87 7.04 -9.09 13.54
C LEU A 87 7.70 -8.54 14.80
N ARG A 88 7.79 -9.32 15.89
CA ARG A 88 8.27 -8.84 17.21
C ARG A 88 9.69 -8.31 17.15
N ASP A 89 10.53 -8.90 16.33
CA ASP A 89 11.96 -8.60 16.27
C ASP A 89 12.30 -7.41 15.33
N ILE A 90 11.28 -6.75 14.79
CA ILE A 90 11.47 -5.58 13.93
C ILE A 90 11.59 -4.33 14.79
N HIS A 91 12.78 -3.75 14.84
CA HIS A 91 13.06 -2.55 15.63
C HIS A 91 13.32 -1.32 14.75
N PRO A 92 13.02 -0.09 15.23
CA PRO A 92 13.36 1.13 14.49
C PRO A 92 14.87 1.18 14.18
N GLY A 93 15.21 1.44 12.91
CA GLY A 93 16.59 1.49 12.44
C GLY A 93 17.24 0.13 12.16
N SER A 94 16.57 -0.99 12.47
CA SER A 94 17.07 -2.31 12.08
C SER A 94 17.00 -2.53 10.57
N TYR A 95 17.73 -3.52 10.08
CA TYR A 95 17.67 -3.92 8.66
C TYR A 95 16.26 -4.35 8.24
N GLU A 96 15.55 -5.03 9.13
CA GLU A 96 14.17 -5.49 8.93
C GLU A 96 13.19 -4.35 8.67
N ALA A 97 13.43 -3.17 9.24
CA ALA A 97 12.60 -1.99 9.11
C ALA A 97 12.99 -1.08 7.93
N GLN A 98 14.14 -1.33 7.28
CA GLN A 98 14.56 -0.55 6.11
C GLN A 98 13.67 -0.84 4.90
N ILE A 99 13.34 0.20 4.15
CA ILE A 99 12.63 0.05 2.87
C ILE A 99 13.55 -0.63 1.86
N HIS A 100 12.96 -1.44 0.99
CA HIS A 100 13.69 -2.14 -0.07
C HIS A 100 14.48 -1.13 -0.92
N PRO A 101 15.80 -1.33 -1.14
CA PRO A 101 16.67 -0.31 -1.75
C PRO A 101 16.26 0.11 -3.16
N ASP A 102 15.67 -0.80 -3.96
CA ASP A 102 15.19 -0.47 -5.30
C ASP A 102 13.95 0.43 -5.30
N LEU A 103 13.32 0.62 -4.15
CA LEU A 103 12.09 1.40 -4.01
C LEU A 103 12.30 2.73 -3.29
N TRP A 104 13.35 2.85 -2.48
CA TRP A 104 13.65 4.05 -1.70
C TRP A 104 14.32 5.13 -2.51
N ASP A 105 13.95 6.37 -2.24
CA ASP A 105 14.66 7.59 -2.67
C ASP A 105 14.63 8.61 -1.52
N ASP A 106 15.70 9.37 -1.35
CA ASP A 106 15.82 10.36 -0.26
C ASP A 106 14.81 11.51 -0.34
N SER A 107 14.11 11.66 -1.46
CA SER A 107 13.01 12.61 -1.62
C SER A 107 11.67 12.08 -1.10
N ASP A 108 11.58 10.79 -0.79
CA ASP A 108 10.35 10.15 -0.31
C ASP A 108 10.13 10.41 1.19
N VAL A 109 8.87 10.29 1.61
CA VAL A 109 8.50 10.38 3.02
C VAL A 109 8.54 8.99 3.65
N TYR A 110 9.08 8.89 4.87
CA TYR A 110 9.07 7.64 5.66
C TYR A 110 8.20 7.81 6.91
N ILE A 111 7.25 6.90 7.11
CA ILE A 111 6.39 6.84 8.29
C ILE A 111 6.52 5.49 8.98
N LEU A 112 6.88 5.52 10.25
CA LEU A 112 6.89 4.34 11.10
C LEU A 112 5.52 4.18 11.77
N LYS A 113 4.89 3.04 11.60
CA LYS A 113 3.58 2.73 12.17
C LYS A 113 3.62 1.53 13.13
N ARG A 114 2.59 1.38 13.96
CA ARG A 114 2.43 0.31 14.95
C ARG A 114 1.30 -0.66 14.61
N PHE A 115 0.39 -0.24 13.74
CA PHE A 115 -0.84 -0.95 13.39
C PHE A 115 -0.94 -1.18 11.89
N PRO A 116 -1.86 -2.03 11.41
CA PRO A 116 -1.94 -2.38 10.00
C PRO A 116 -2.09 -1.19 9.06
N SER A 117 -3.05 -0.31 9.33
CA SER A 117 -3.31 0.85 8.47
C SER A 117 -2.20 1.88 8.54
N ALA A 118 -1.86 2.44 7.38
CA ALA A 118 -0.94 3.58 7.25
C ALA A 118 -1.49 4.87 7.89
N PHE A 119 -2.80 4.94 8.13
CA PHE A 119 -3.46 6.10 8.71
C PHE A 119 -3.58 6.03 10.23
N PHE A 120 -3.74 4.82 10.77
CA PHE A 120 -4.06 4.66 12.19
C PHE A 120 -2.86 5.01 13.09
N GLY A 121 -3.00 6.10 13.86
CA GLY A 121 -1.98 6.55 14.81
C GLY A 121 -0.70 7.07 14.15
N THR A 122 -0.80 7.62 12.93
CA THR A 122 0.30 8.22 12.18
C THR A 122 -0.06 9.64 11.71
N ASP A 123 0.91 10.32 11.12
CA ASP A 123 0.73 11.65 10.52
C ASP A 123 0.22 11.59 9.07
N MET A 124 -0.13 10.40 8.55
CA MET A 124 -0.49 10.19 7.14
C MET A 124 -1.58 11.16 6.68
N SER A 125 -2.71 11.22 7.36
CA SER A 125 -3.82 12.09 6.96
C SER A 125 -3.44 13.57 6.99
N SER A 126 -2.64 13.99 7.97
CA SER A 126 -2.16 15.38 8.08
C SER A 126 -1.22 15.74 6.94
N ILE A 127 -0.29 14.84 6.58
CA ILE A 127 0.63 15.04 5.45
C ILE A 127 -0.15 15.18 4.14
N LEU A 128 -1.08 14.28 3.88
CA LEU A 128 -1.89 14.30 2.66
C LEU A 128 -2.74 15.56 2.57
N THR A 129 -3.44 15.90 3.65
CA THR A 129 -4.34 17.07 3.69
C THR A 129 -3.57 18.38 3.55
N THR A 130 -2.44 18.54 4.25
CA THR A 130 -1.60 19.76 4.18
C THR A 130 -1.05 19.98 2.76
N ASN A 131 -0.79 18.91 2.04
CA ASN A 131 -0.33 18.96 0.65
C ASN A 131 -1.49 18.99 -0.36
N ALA A 132 -2.74 19.12 0.10
CA ALA A 132 -3.95 19.16 -0.73
C ALA A 132 -4.08 17.93 -1.67
N ILE A 133 -3.61 16.75 -1.23
CA ILE A 133 -3.78 15.50 -1.95
C ILE A 133 -5.26 15.13 -1.96
N ASP A 134 -5.78 14.73 -3.11
CA ASP A 134 -7.16 14.30 -3.31
C ASP A 134 -7.30 12.82 -3.71
N THR A 135 -6.20 12.24 -4.18
CA THR A 135 -6.16 10.86 -4.71
C THR A 135 -5.00 10.11 -4.09
N VAL A 136 -5.26 8.88 -3.62
CA VAL A 136 -4.26 8.02 -3.00
C VAL A 136 -4.14 6.72 -3.79
N LEU A 137 -2.95 6.47 -4.34
CA LEU A 137 -2.59 5.21 -4.97
C LEU A 137 -1.96 4.32 -3.90
N VAL A 138 -2.53 3.15 -3.67
CA VAL A 138 -2.03 2.22 -2.65
C VAL A 138 -1.30 1.06 -3.30
N THR A 139 -0.07 0.83 -2.86
CA THR A 139 0.79 -0.31 -3.22
C THR A 139 1.33 -0.96 -1.95
N GLY A 140 1.88 -2.15 -2.03
CA GLY A 140 2.61 -2.72 -0.88
C GLY A 140 2.25 -4.14 -0.48
N VAL A 141 2.60 -4.47 0.75
CA VAL A 141 2.42 -5.80 1.36
C VAL A 141 1.92 -5.68 2.81
N THR A 142 1.15 -6.66 3.32
CA THR A 142 0.45 -7.71 2.57
C THR A 142 -0.95 -7.25 2.22
N THR A 143 -1.46 -7.73 1.08
CA THR A 143 -2.76 -7.28 0.54
C THR A 143 -3.88 -7.46 1.55
N SER A 144 -4.01 -8.64 2.16
CA SER A 144 -5.07 -8.96 3.13
C SER A 144 -4.88 -8.30 4.50
N GLY A 145 -3.71 -7.72 4.74
CA GLY A 145 -3.33 -7.07 6.00
C GLY A 145 -3.27 -5.55 5.90
N CYS A 146 -2.03 -5.05 5.87
CA CYS A 146 -1.76 -3.61 5.93
C CYS A 146 -2.29 -2.84 4.72
N VAL A 147 -2.23 -3.42 3.52
CA VAL A 147 -2.74 -2.80 2.29
C VAL A 147 -4.26 -2.61 2.38
N ARG A 148 -5.01 -3.69 2.69
CA ARG A 148 -6.47 -3.62 2.85
C ARG A 148 -6.87 -2.60 3.91
N ALA A 149 -6.23 -2.63 5.07
CA ALA A 149 -6.51 -1.68 6.15
C ALA A 149 -6.28 -0.23 5.70
N THR A 150 -5.20 0.01 4.96
CA THR A 150 -4.86 1.33 4.43
C THR A 150 -5.88 1.81 3.38
N ILE A 151 -6.34 0.93 2.48
CA ILE A 151 -7.37 1.25 1.48
C ILE A 151 -8.68 1.67 2.16
N VAL A 152 -9.13 0.90 3.15
CA VAL A 152 -10.39 1.20 3.88
C VAL A 152 -10.30 2.53 4.62
N ASP A 153 -9.17 2.80 5.27
CA ASP A 153 -8.97 4.06 5.99
C ASP A 153 -8.79 5.24 5.02
N SER A 154 -8.08 5.07 3.91
CA SER A 154 -7.98 6.09 2.86
C SER A 154 -9.35 6.52 2.37
N PHE A 155 -10.21 5.57 2.03
CA PHE A 155 -11.61 5.83 1.66
C PHE A 155 -12.37 6.52 2.81
N SER A 156 -12.21 6.05 4.05
CA SER A 156 -12.90 6.59 5.22
C SER A 156 -12.48 8.03 5.55
N HIS A 157 -11.25 8.41 5.18
CA HIS A 157 -10.75 9.78 5.27
C HIS A 157 -11.20 10.68 4.10
N GLY A 158 -11.94 10.13 3.12
CA GLY A 158 -12.51 10.87 2.00
C GLY A 158 -11.59 11.02 0.78
N PHE A 159 -10.47 10.29 0.72
CA PHE A 159 -9.61 10.28 -0.46
C PHE A 159 -10.19 9.41 -1.57
N ARG A 160 -9.99 9.82 -2.82
CA ARG A 160 -10.14 8.94 -3.97
C ARG A 160 -9.06 7.86 -3.90
N THR A 161 -9.47 6.63 -3.68
CA THR A 161 -8.53 5.54 -3.42
C THR A 161 -8.41 4.63 -4.63
N ILE A 162 -7.18 4.43 -5.09
CA ILE A 162 -6.83 3.56 -6.22
C ILE A 162 -5.89 2.47 -5.70
N ALA A 163 -6.26 1.22 -5.84
CA ALA A 163 -5.41 0.09 -5.49
C ALA A 163 -4.65 -0.38 -6.75
N ILE A 164 -3.33 -0.47 -6.66
CA ILE A 164 -2.51 -0.97 -7.77
C ILE A 164 -2.29 -2.47 -7.58
N ASP A 165 -3.12 -3.26 -8.23
CA ASP A 165 -3.27 -4.69 -7.99
C ASP A 165 -1.95 -5.46 -8.06
N ASP A 166 -1.24 -5.36 -9.18
CA ASP A 166 0.02 -6.07 -9.41
C ASP A 166 1.23 -5.47 -8.69
N ALA A 167 1.09 -4.25 -8.12
CA ALA A 167 2.04 -3.64 -7.18
C ALA A 167 1.63 -3.85 -5.71
N CYS A 168 0.63 -4.69 -5.45
CA CYS A 168 0.31 -5.25 -4.15
C CYS A 168 0.62 -6.75 -4.13
N GLY A 169 1.03 -7.28 -2.98
CA GLY A 169 1.35 -8.69 -2.82
C GLY A 169 0.90 -9.25 -1.48
N ASP A 170 0.66 -10.55 -1.44
CA ASP A 170 0.32 -11.28 -0.23
C ASP A 170 1.19 -12.54 -0.12
N GLN A 171 1.00 -13.35 0.95
CA GLN A 171 1.68 -14.62 1.10
C GLN A 171 1.17 -15.66 0.10
N ASP A 172 -0.09 -15.54 -0.35
CA ASP A 172 -0.75 -16.45 -1.27
C ASP A 172 -1.71 -15.68 -2.20
N ALA A 173 -2.03 -16.24 -3.37
CA ALA A 173 -2.94 -15.66 -4.34
C ALA A 173 -4.38 -15.52 -3.79
N GLY A 174 -4.88 -16.55 -3.13
CA GLY A 174 -6.27 -16.57 -2.63
C GLY A 174 -6.63 -15.36 -1.75
N PRO A 175 -5.88 -15.09 -0.67
CA PRO A 175 -6.07 -13.87 0.12
C PRO A 175 -5.92 -12.58 -0.68
N HIS A 176 -4.94 -12.50 -1.58
CA HIS A 176 -4.77 -11.34 -2.45
C HIS A 176 -6.01 -11.07 -3.30
N ASP A 177 -6.43 -12.06 -4.09
CA ASP A 177 -7.56 -11.94 -5.02
C ASP A 177 -8.87 -11.59 -4.30
N ALA A 178 -9.14 -12.27 -3.17
CA ALA A 178 -10.34 -12.03 -2.38
C ALA A 178 -10.39 -10.60 -1.83
N ASN A 179 -9.26 -10.07 -1.35
CA ASN A 179 -9.21 -8.72 -0.81
C ASN A 179 -9.24 -7.64 -1.89
N MET A 180 -8.58 -7.84 -3.04
CA MET A 180 -8.67 -6.92 -4.18
C MET A 180 -10.09 -6.86 -4.73
N GLN A 181 -10.76 -8.02 -4.86
CA GLN A 181 -12.17 -8.06 -5.24
C GLN A 181 -13.05 -7.31 -4.23
N ASP A 182 -12.81 -7.50 -2.94
CA ASP A 182 -13.62 -6.91 -1.88
C ASP A 182 -13.48 -5.39 -1.80
N VAL A 183 -12.26 -4.86 -1.90
CA VAL A 183 -12.02 -3.42 -1.90
C VAL A 183 -12.48 -2.76 -3.20
N GLY A 184 -12.32 -3.43 -4.35
CA GLY A 184 -12.78 -2.95 -5.65
C GLY A 184 -14.29 -2.84 -5.75
N ARG A 185 -15.02 -3.69 -5.04
CA ARG A 185 -16.48 -3.62 -4.98
C ARG A 185 -17.02 -2.44 -4.14
N ARG A 186 -16.19 -1.82 -3.27
CA ARG A 186 -16.70 -0.91 -2.22
C ARG A 186 -15.93 0.38 -2.06
N TYR A 187 -14.61 0.36 -2.15
CA TYR A 187 -13.78 1.43 -1.59
C TYR A 187 -12.79 2.06 -2.57
N ALA A 188 -12.36 1.31 -3.59
CA ALA A 188 -11.26 1.73 -4.45
C ALA A 188 -11.49 1.27 -5.90
N ASP A 189 -10.96 2.02 -6.85
CA ASP A 189 -10.73 1.47 -8.18
C ASP A 189 -9.48 0.59 -8.15
N VAL A 190 -9.55 -0.58 -8.76
CA VAL A 190 -8.45 -1.54 -8.82
C VAL A 190 -7.89 -1.55 -10.24
N ILE A 191 -6.64 -1.15 -10.40
CA ILE A 191 -5.97 -1.03 -11.71
C ILE A 191 -4.60 -1.69 -11.70
N GLN A 192 -4.02 -1.88 -12.88
CA GLN A 192 -2.67 -2.43 -13.04
C GLN A 192 -1.61 -1.33 -13.07
N THR A 193 -0.37 -1.67 -12.77
CA THR A 193 0.77 -0.75 -12.80
C THR A 193 0.93 -0.01 -14.12
N ASP A 194 0.74 -0.68 -15.25
CA ASP A 194 0.88 -0.05 -16.58
C ASP A 194 -0.19 1.02 -16.83
N GLU A 195 -1.40 0.79 -16.35
CA GLU A 195 -2.47 1.78 -16.40
C GLU A 195 -2.15 2.98 -15.49
N ALA A 196 -1.69 2.72 -14.27
CA ALA A 196 -1.28 3.78 -13.34
C ALA A 196 -0.17 4.66 -13.94
N ILE A 197 0.87 4.05 -14.52
CA ILE A 197 1.96 4.77 -15.19
C ILE A 197 1.44 5.61 -16.35
N SER A 198 0.52 5.07 -17.15
CA SER A 198 -0.09 5.79 -18.27
C SER A 198 -0.89 7.02 -17.80
N LYS A 199 -1.69 6.86 -16.76
CA LYS A 199 -2.46 7.96 -16.15
C LYS A 199 -1.54 9.02 -15.55
N ILE A 200 -0.49 8.63 -14.82
CA ILE A 200 0.51 9.54 -14.24
C ILE A 200 1.17 10.40 -15.33
N LYS A 201 1.58 9.79 -16.44
CA LYS A 201 2.19 10.52 -17.57
C LYS A 201 1.23 11.49 -18.24
N ALA A 202 -0.06 11.26 -18.14
CA ALA A 202 -1.07 12.17 -18.71
C ALA A 202 -1.40 13.36 -17.79
N LEU A 203 -0.95 13.37 -16.54
CA LEU A 203 -1.11 14.50 -15.62
C LEU A 203 -0.04 15.58 -15.78
N GLY A 204 1.08 15.27 -16.39
CA GLY A 204 2.21 16.18 -16.64
C GLY A 204 2.30 16.56 -18.10
#